data_10a648a0b14379332c63c7526e3c7b08
#
_entry.id   10a648a0b14379332c63c7526e3c7b08
#
_cell.length_a   1.000
_cell.length_b   1.000
_cell.length_c   1.000
_cell.angle_alpha   90.00
_cell.angle_beta   90.00
_cell.angle_gamma   90.00
#
_symmetry.space_group_name_H-M   'P 1'
#
loop_
_entity.id
_entity.type
_entity.pdbx_description
1 polymer ?
#
loop_
_entity_poly.entity_id
_entity_poly.type
_entity_poly.pdbx_seq_one_letter_code
_entity_poly.pdbx_strand_id
1 'polypeptide(L)'
;MSTPTPLAGDRKNAARLDAVLSELSSILGDRLSTALAVRDQHSQGEDHFRPAPPDAVAFAETTEEVAAILKVCNSHEFPVIAWGTGTSLEGNVQAIHGGITIDLSNMNKVLEVNAADGDCLVQAGVTRKAVNEHLRDTGYFFPVDPGADASLGGMAATGASGTNAVRYGTMKENVIGLTVVLADGTIMKTGGRARKTSAGYDLTHLIVGSEGTLGVITEVRLRLFGVPEKIAAAICQFDDLASAVETVQQTIQMGVPIARMELLDDVQMQACIDFSKLDGLKAAHTLFFEFHGTEAGVAEQADIVQMLASENNGGGFQWTAKAEERSKLWQARHDAYYAALAQAPGKKGWATDVAVPISNLAECIMSTKRDIGESGLYSPICGHVGDGNFHCCIMVDLDDDDEMSRATAFNDRLVDRALAMGGTCTGEHGVGMGKIEFVAKELGPEAINTMQAIKVALDPKNILNPGKVAPL
;
A
#
# COMPACT_ATOMS: atom_id res chain seq x y z
N MET A 1 -35.76 12.83 24.24
CA MET A 1 -35.13 11.59 23.77
C MET A 1 -34.25 11.11 24.92
N SER A 2 -34.61 10.01 25.56
CA SER A 2 -33.84 9.44 26.66
C SER A 2 -32.59 8.78 26.11
N THR A 3 -31.43 9.17 26.61
CA THR A 3 -30.14 8.49 26.36
C THR A 3 -30.28 7.00 26.75
N PRO A 4 -29.93 6.04 25.86
CA PRO A 4 -30.01 4.64 26.21
C PRO A 4 -29.04 4.35 27.38
N THR A 5 -29.52 3.58 28.35
CA THR A 5 -28.70 3.11 29.49
C THR A 5 -27.64 2.16 28.95
N PRO A 6 -26.32 2.38 29.24
CA PRO A 6 -25.24 1.51 28.77
C PRO A 6 -25.45 0.07 29.26
N LEU A 7 -25.24 -0.90 28.37
CA LEU A 7 -25.26 -2.33 28.68
C LEU A 7 -24.12 -2.67 29.67
N ALA A 8 -24.24 -3.76 30.42
CA ALA A 8 -23.24 -4.13 31.45
C ALA A 8 -21.81 -4.34 30.88
N GLY A 9 -21.69 -4.68 29.58
CA GLY A 9 -20.43 -4.73 28.83
C GLY A 9 -19.77 -3.37 28.66
N ASP A 10 -20.56 -2.32 28.41
CA ASP A 10 -20.06 -0.96 28.19
C ASP A 10 -19.41 -0.36 29.46
N ARG A 11 -19.91 -0.72 30.64
CA ARG A 11 -19.35 -0.25 31.93
C ARG A 11 -18.01 -0.89 32.26
N LYS A 12 -17.80 -2.16 31.92
CA LYS A 12 -16.49 -2.83 32.08
C LYS A 12 -15.45 -2.24 31.12
N ASN A 13 -15.84 -1.95 29.90
CA ASN A 13 -14.96 -1.30 28.93
C ASN A 13 -14.62 0.13 29.35
N ALA A 14 -15.57 0.92 29.88
CA ALA A 14 -15.31 2.28 30.36
C ALA A 14 -14.31 2.30 31.54
N ALA A 15 -14.50 1.44 32.56
CA ALA A 15 -13.56 1.37 33.71
C ALA A 15 -12.16 0.88 33.26
N ARG A 16 -12.07 -0.01 32.27
CA ARG A 16 -10.81 -0.48 31.69
C ARG A 16 -10.12 0.65 30.91
N LEU A 17 -10.87 1.43 30.14
CA LEU A 17 -10.36 2.59 29.42
C LEU A 17 -9.79 3.63 30.39
N ASP A 18 -10.52 4.00 31.47
CA ASP A 18 -10.06 4.97 32.49
C ASP A 18 -8.72 4.56 33.10
N ALA A 19 -8.55 3.26 33.41
CA ALA A 19 -7.30 2.74 33.98
C ALA A 19 -6.16 2.85 32.94
N VAL A 20 -6.39 2.45 31.69
CA VAL A 20 -5.39 2.56 30.59
C VAL A 20 -4.99 4.02 30.39
N LEU A 21 -5.95 4.94 30.30
CA LEU A 21 -5.68 6.36 30.08
C LEU A 21 -4.88 6.97 31.24
N SER A 22 -5.18 6.59 32.49
CA SER A 22 -4.45 7.06 33.67
C SER A 22 -2.98 6.64 33.65
N GLU A 23 -2.69 5.36 33.31
CA GLU A 23 -1.33 4.85 33.22
C GLU A 23 -0.59 5.45 32.03
N LEU A 24 -1.21 5.53 30.86
CA LEU A 24 -0.61 6.13 29.66
C LEU A 24 -0.35 7.63 29.83
N SER A 25 -1.22 8.36 30.51
CA SER A 25 -1.00 9.78 30.82
C SER A 25 0.24 10.00 31.68
N SER A 26 0.56 9.07 32.59
CA SER A 26 1.78 9.14 33.41
C SER A 26 3.06 8.90 32.57
N ILE A 27 2.96 8.21 31.42
CA ILE A 27 4.10 7.93 30.51
C ILE A 27 4.27 9.06 29.49
N LEU A 28 3.15 9.52 28.90
CA LEU A 28 3.15 10.37 27.69
C LEU A 28 2.84 11.85 27.98
N GLY A 29 2.20 12.15 29.13
CA GLY A 29 1.73 13.50 29.41
C GLY A 29 0.80 14.04 28.32
N ASP A 30 1.12 15.22 27.80
CA ASP A 30 0.32 15.91 26.75
C ASP A 30 0.35 15.20 25.38
N ARG A 31 1.15 14.16 25.22
CA ARG A 31 1.22 13.33 24.00
C ARG A 31 0.18 12.19 23.98
N LEU A 32 -0.70 12.11 24.98
CA LEU A 32 -1.91 11.28 24.96
C LEU A 32 -3.13 12.17 24.73
N SER A 33 -3.87 11.92 23.66
CA SER A 33 -5.04 12.73 23.29
C SER A 33 -6.33 11.92 23.25
N THR A 34 -7.35 12.40 23.96
CA THR A 34 -8.74 11.90 23.87
C THR A 34 -9.65 12.87 23.10
N ALA A 35 -9.08 13.96 22.54
CA ALA A 35 -9.82 14.98 21.81
C ALA A 35 -10.50 14.39 20.58
N LEU A 36 -11.79 14.67 20.40
CA LEU A 36 -12.60 14.12 19.30
C LEU A 36 -11.96 14.39 17.93
N ALA A 37 -11.52 15.62 17.66
CA ALA A 37 -10.90 15.97 16.38
C ALA A 37 -9.65 15.13 16.05
N VAL A 38 -8.83 14.80 17.07
CA VAL A 38 -7.65 13.95 16.91
C VAL A 38 -8.06 12.51 16.66
N ARG A 39 -9.04 12.00 17.37
CA ARG A 39 -9.59 10.65 17.19
C ARG A 39 -10.22 10.49 15.81
N ASP A 40 -10.95 11.50 15.34
CA ASP A 40 -11.57 11.51 14.01
C ASP A 40 -10.53 11.48 12.87
N GLN A 41 -9.40 12.20 13.05
CA GLN A 41 -8.28 12.13 12.10
C GLN A 41 -7.64 10.73 12.02
N HIS A 42 -7.75 9.93 13.07
CA HIS A 42 -7.21 8.56 13.15
C HIS A 42 -8.30 7.48 12.98
N SER A 43 -9.45 7.85 12.41
CA SER A 43 -10.61 6.95 12.33
C SER A 43 -10.65 6.09 11.08
N GLN A 44 -9.93 6.45 10.03
CA GLN A 44 -9.92 5.73 8.76
C GLN A 44 -8.66 6.04 7.95
N GLY A 45 -8.31 5.14 7.02
CA GLY A 45 -7.31 5.37 5.97
C GLY A 45 -7.91 6.08 4.74
N GLU A 46 -7.28 5.89 3.58
CA GLU A 46 -7.83 6.32 2.27
C GLU A 46 -8.80 5.26 1.71
N ASP A 47 -9.45 4.52 2.57
CA ASP A 47 -10.38 3.43 2.26
C ASP A 47 -11.84 3.93 2.09
N HIS A 48 -12.70 3.03 1.60
CA HIS A 48 -14.13 3.28 1.40
C HIS A 48 -15.01 2.90 2.60
N PHE A 49 -14.45 2.37 3.68
CA PHE A 49 -15.22 1.96 4.85
C PHE A 49 -15.73 3.15 5.66
N ARG A 50 -16.74 2.92 6.50
CA ARG A 50 -17.19 3.95 7.44
C ARG A 50 -16.14 4.13 8.55
N PRO A 51 -15.88 5.39 8.98
CA PRO A 51 -14.87 5.67 10.00
C PRO A 51 -15.11 4.93 11.31
N ALA A 52 -14.02 4.41 11.92
CA ALA A 52 -14.03 3.78 13.24
C ALA A 52 -12.95 4.43 14.12
N PRO A 53 -13.28 5.52 14.87
CA PRO A 53 -12.31 6.26 15.66
C PRO A 53 -11.81 5.44 16.87
N PRO A 54 -10.51 5.58 17.25
CA PRO A 54 -9.97 4.99 18.47
C PRO A 54 -10.53 5.68 19.72
N ASP A 55 -10.33 5.08 20.90
CA ASP A 55 -10.69 5.69 22.19
C ASP A 55 -9.73 6.82 22.58
N ALA A 56 -8.44 6.67 22.22
CA ALA A 56 -7.42 7.71 22.36
C ALA A 56 -6.29 7.51 21.36
N VAL A 57 -5.49 8.56 21.17
CA VAL A 57 -4.29 8.57 20.33
C VAL A 57 -3.07 8.86 21.20
N ALA A 58 -2.06 7.99 21.11
CA ALA A 58 -0.78 8.07 21.82
C ALA A 58 0.34 8.40 20.82
N PHE A 59 0.92 9.60 20.91
CA PHE A 59 2.02 10.05 20.06
C PHE A 59 3.36 9.60 20.63
N ALA A 60 3.92 8.51 20.10
CA ALA A 60 5.18 7.94 20.54
C ALA A 60 6.39 8.61 19.86
N GLU A 61 7.50 8.75 20.58
CA GLU A 61 8.76 9.32 20.09
C GLU A 61 9.92 8.32 20.10
N THR A 62 9.79 7.23 20.89
CA THR A 62 10.84 6.21 21.05
C THR A 62 10.29 4.80 21.04
N THR A 63 11.13 3.83 20.73
CA THR A 63 10.81 2.39 20.80
C THR A 63 10.43 1.98 22.22
N GLU A 64 11.09 2.55 23.23
CA GLU A 64 10.84 2.30 24.65
C GLU A 64 9.48 2.80 25.09
N GLU A 65 9.02 3.94 24.58
CA GLU A 65 7.66 4.43 24.83
C GLU A 65 6.61 3.52 24.20
N VAL A 66 6.81 3.05 22.94
CA VAL A 66 5.92 2.06 22.32
C VAL A 66 5.87 0.79 23.19
N ALA A 67 7.02 0.32 23.69
CA ALA A 67 7.06 -0.83 24.58
C ALA A 67 6.29 -0.60 25.89
N ALA A 68 6.38 0.59 26.48
CA ALA A 68 5.64 0.96 27.68
C ALA A 68 4.12 1.02 27.41
N ILE A 69 3.70 1.62 26.30
CA ILE A 69 2.29 1.66 25.88
C ILE A 69 1.74 0.25 25.72
N LEU A 70 2.46 -0.63 24.99
CA LEU A 70 2.03 -2.00 24.77
C LEU A 70 1.94 -2.81 26.06
N LYS A 71 2.87 -2.63 27.01
CA LYS A 71 2.80 -3.27 28.35
C LYS A 71 1.52 -2.88 29.09
N VAL A 72 1.16 -1.60 29.09
CA VAL A 72 -0.08 -1.12 29.72
C VAL A 72 -1.28 -1.73 29.03
N CYS A 73 -1.37 -1.62 27.69
CA CYS A 73 -2.49 -2.18 26.93
C CYS A 73 -2.61 -3.68 27.10
N ASN A 74 -1.48 -4.42 27.09
CA ASN A 74 -1.47 -5.86 27.31
C ASN A 74 -1.93 -6.25 28.72
N SER A 75 -1.55 -5.50 29.76
CA SER A 75 -1.99 -5.77 31.13
C SER A 75 -3.50 -5.66 31.27
N HIS A 76 -4.10 -4.72 30.57
CA HIS A 76 -5.53 -4.48 30.55
C HIS A 76 -6.29 -5.19 29.42
N GLU A 77 -5.62 -6.00 28.58
CA GLU A 77 -6.20 -6.63 27.38
C GLU A 77 -6.93 -5.61 26.48
N PHE A 78 -6.32 -4.45 26.29
CA PHE A 78 -6.91 -3.32 25.57
C PHE A 78 -6.36 -3.24 24.15
N PRO A 79 -7.22 -3.08 23.11
CA PRO A 79 -6.79 -3.05 21.72
C PRO A 79 -5.81 -1.93 21.41
N VAL A 80 -4.88 -2.21 20.47
CA VAL A 80 -3.88 -1.25 19.98
C VAL A 80 -3.83 -1.29 18.46
N ILE A 81 -3.80 -0.11 17.84
CA ILE A 81 -3.66 0.08 16.41
C ILE A 81 -2.40 0.93 16.16
N ALA A 82 -1.48 0.44 15.34
CA ALA A 82 -0.34 1.25 14.90
C ALA A 82 -0.77 2.20 13.77
N TRP A 83 -0.30 3.44 13.81
CA TRP A 83 -0.59 4.47 12.83
C TRP A 83 0.69 5.11 12.29
N GLY A 84 0.78 5.25 10.98
CA GLY A 84 1.83 6.00 10.29
C GLY A 84 1.27 7.29 9.69
N THR A 85 0.99 7.29 8.38
CA THR A 85 0.41 8.43 7.64
C THR A 85 -1.09 8.27 7.34
N GLY A 86 -1.70 7.16 7.70
CA GLY A 86 -3.12 6.92 7.48
C GLY A 86 -3.53 6.74 6.01
N THR A 87 -2.62 6.28 5.15
CA THR A 87 -2.84 6.17 3.69
C THR A 87 -3.20 4.76 3.23
N SER A 88 -3.53 3.84 4.13
CA SER A 88 -3.92 2.46 3.80
C SER A 88 -5.34 2.39 3.22
N LEU A 89 -5.61 1.35 2.39
CA LEU A 89 -6.77 1.27 1.50
C LEU A 89 -7.79 0.18 1.86
N GLU A 90 -7.46 -0.71 2.83
CA GLU A 90 -8.28 -1.87 3.18
C GLU A 90 -8.81 -1.83 4.64
N GLY A 91 -8.93 -0.62 5.22
CA GLY A 91 -9.35 -0.46 6.61
C GLY A 91 -8.32 -0.92 7.64
N ASN A 92 -7.04 -1.00 7.26
CA ASN A 92 -5.95 -1.53 8.07
C ASN A 92 -5.76 -0.80 9.41
N VAL A 93 -6.03 0.51 9.43
CA VAL A 93 -5.79 1.40 10.59
C VAL A 93 -7.04 1.74 11.41
N GLN A 94 -8.20 1.21 11.01
CA GLN A 94 -9.46 1.50 11.72
C GLN A 94 -9.55 0.78 13.06
N ALA A 95 -10.00 1.48 14.08
CA ALA A 95 -10.15 0.95 15.44
C ALA A 95 -11.52 0.27 15.63
N ILE A 96 -11.83 -0.77 14.84
CA ILE A 96 -13.16 -1.44 14.81
C ILE A 96 -13.59 -2.05 16.15
N HIS A 97 -12.67 -2.24 17.07
CA HIS A 97 -12.91 -2.69 18.44
C HIS A 97 -12.59 -1.61 19.49
N GLY A 98 -12.52 -0.33 19.08
CA GLY A 98 -11.96 0.73 19.90
C GLY A 98 -10.45 0.53 20.10
N GLY A 99 -9.90 1.11 21.18
CA GLY A 99 -8.50 0.91 21.53
C GLY A 99 -7.65 2.16 21.46
N ILE A 100 -6.36 1.99 21.67
CA ILE A 100 -5.35 3.07 21.60
C ILE A 100 -4.69 3.03 20.22
N THR A 101 -4.80 4.10 19.45
CA THR A 101 -3.96 4.29 18.28
C THR A 101 -2.60 4.83 18.70
N ILE A 102 -1.52 4.12 18.35
CA ILE A 102 -0.14 4.58 18.55
C ILE A 102 0.29 5.28 17.27
N ASP A 103 0.34 6.61 17.32
CA ASP A 103 0.87 7.42 16.23
C ASP A 103 2.39 7.48 16.29
N LEU A 104 3.04 7.02 15.23
CA LEU A 104 4.49 6.92 15.08
C LEU A 104 5.08 8.09 14.27
N SER A 105 4.29 9.10 13.90
CA SER A 105 4.74 10.22 13.06
C SER A 105 5.88 11.03 13.69
N ASN A 106 5.95 11.09 15.02
CA ASN A 106 7.05 11.73 15.75
C ASN A 106 8.35 10.90 15.73
N MET A 107 8.28 9.62 15.35
CA MET A 107 9.45 8.75 15.16
C MET A 107 10.01 8.92 13.73
N ASN A 108 10.54 10.11 13.42
CA ASN A 108 10.84 10.55 12.06
C ASN A 108 12.33 10.83 11.80
N LYS A 109 13.23 10.16 12.50
CA LYS A 109 14.68 10.35 12.36
C LYS A 109 15.29 9.30 11.43
N VAL A 110 16.18 9.73 10.52
CA VAL A 110 17.15 8.86 9.85
C VAL A 110 18.30 8.62 10.84
N LEU A 111 18.46 7.36 11.26
CA LEU A 111 19.39 6.98 12.34
C LEU A 111 20.79 6.67 11.81
N GLU A 112 20.87 5.98 10.65
CA GLU A 112 22.14 5.58 10.03
C GLU A 112 22.00 5.63 8.51
N VAL A 113 23.08 6.05 7.83
CA VAL A 113 23.25 5.88 6.38
C VAL A 113 24.61 5.24 6.13
N ASN A 114 24.63 4.03 5.60
CA ASN A 114 25.82 3.24 5.32
C ASN A 114 26.04 3.17 3.81
N ALA A 115 26.53 4.26 3.22
CA ALA A 115 26.70 4.37 1.77
C ALA A 115 27.64 3.29 1.19
N ALA A 116 28.68 2.86 1.92
CA ALA A 116 29.58 1.80 1.46
C ALA A 116 28.90 0.45 1.29
N ASP A 117 27.81 0.19 2.04
CA ASP A 117 27.07 -1.08 2.03
C ASP A 117 25.72 -0.96 1.29
N GLY A 118 25.28 0.27 0.99
CA GLY A 118 24.01 0.55 0.35
C GLY A 118 22.80 0.22 1.25
N ASP A 119 22.87 0.62 2.53
CA ASP A 119 21.75 0.49 3.47
C ASP A 119 21.57 1.74 4.34
N CYS A 120 20.36 1.91 4.88
CA CYS A 120 20.09 2.90 5.92
C CYS A 120 19.17 2.33 7.01
N LEU A 121 19.20 2.93 8.20
CA LEU A 121 18.26 2.66 9.29
C LEU A 121 17.48 3.93 9.59
N VAL A 122 16.15 3.79 9.62
CA VAL A 122 15.23 4.89 9.87
C VAL A 122 14.21 4.52 10.93
N GLN A 123 13.67 5.50 11.63
CA GLN A 123 12.50 5.33 12.47
C GLN A 123 11.22 5.16 11.61
N ALA A 124 10.21 4.49 12.14
CA ALA A 124 9.01 4.07 11.41
C ALA A 124 8.20 5.22 10.79
N GLY A 125 8.20 6.40 11.39
CA GLY A 125 7.47 7.59 10.93
C GLY A 125 8.19 8.39 9.83
N VAL A 126 9.43 8.04 9.47
CA VAL A 126 10.12 8.68 8.32
C VAL A 126 9.33 8.37 7.05
N THR A 127 8.99 9.40 6.25
CA THR A 127 8.31 9.18 4.97
C THR A 127 9.29 8.83 3.86
N ARG A 128 8.77 8.21 2.78
CA ARG A 128 9.58 7.90 1.61
C ARG A 128 10.24 9.14 1.00
N LYS A 129 9.52 10.26 0.93
CA LYS A 129 10.11 11.51 0.41
C LYS A 129 11.20 12.04 1.34
N ALA A 130 10.97 12.00 2.65
CA ALA A 130 11.94 12.48 3.62
C ALA A 130 13.26 11.68 3.59
N VAL A 131 13.20 10.35 3.48
CA VAL A 131 14.44 9.56 3.36
C VAL A 131 15.18 9.85 2.06
N ASN A 132 14.48 9.99 0.92
CA ASN A 132 15.12 10.30 -0.36
C ASN A 132 15.72 11.71 -0.40
N GLU A 133 15.08 12.69 0.24
CA GLU A 133 15.65 14.03 0.42
C GLU A 133 16.93 13.98 1.29
N HIS A 134 16.93 13.17 2.35
CA HIS A 134 18.12 12.96 3.19
C HIS A 134 19.25 12.29 2.41
N LEU A 135 18.94 11.38 1.47
CA LEU A 135 19.91 10.61 0.69
C LEU A 135 20.45 11.33 -0.55
N ARG A 136 19.89 12.47 -0.96
CA ARG A 136 20.14 13.12 -2.27
C ARG A 136 21.62 13.34 -2.61
N ASP A 137 22.46 13.61 -1.62
CA ASP A 137 23.88 13.90 -1.80
C ASP A 137 24.78 12.65 -1.64
N THR A 138 24.17 11.48 -1.41
CA THR A 138 24.91 10.21 -1.18
C THR A 138 25.15 9.40 -2.45
N GLY A 139 24.46 9.71 -3.54
CA GLY A 139 24.41 8.89 -4.76
C GLY A 139 23.50 7.68 -4.66
N TYR A 140 22.69 7.58 -3.60
CA TYR A 140 21.74 6.49 -3.37
C TYR A 140 20.31 7.01 -3.27
N PHE A 141 19.35 6.12 -3.48
CA PHE A 141 17.92 6.38 -3.26
C PHE A 141 17.19 5.11 -2.80
N PHE A 142 16.04 5.30 -2.16
CA PHE A 142 15.11 4.24 -1.82
C PHE A 142 14.01 4.18 -2.88
N PRO A 143 13.81 3.04 -3.58
CA PRO A 143 13.03 2.98 -4.81
C PRO A 143 11.54 2.73 -4.62
N VAL A 144 11.09 2.10 -3.51
CA VAL A 144 9.67 1.72 -3.35
C VAL A 144 8.81 2.98 -3.21
N ASP A 145 7.83 3.15 -4.12
CA ASP A 145 7.12 4.41 -4.34
C ASP A 145 5.59 4.25 -4.45
N PRO A 146 4.92 3.87 -3.37
CA PRO A 146 3.45 3.87 -3.35
C PRO A 146 2.91 5.24 -3.71
N GLY A 147 1.65 5.31 -4.16
CA GLY A 147 1.01 6.55 -4.62
C GLY A 147 1.03 7.68 -3.58
N ALA A 148 0.90 7.35 -2.31
CA ALA A 148 0.97 8.30 -1.20
C ALA A 148 2.41 8.50 -0.69
N ASP A 149 2.69 9.64 -0.02
CA ASP A 149 3.93 9.81 0.75
C ASP A 149 3.80 9.11 2.10
N ALA A 150 3.86 7.79 2.06
CA ALA A 150 3.66 6.94 3.22
C ALA A 150 4.89 6.88 4.13
N SER A 151 4.67 6.60 5.42
CA SER A 151 5.74 6.33 6.39
C SER A 151 6.35 4.95 6.14
N LEU A 152 7.66 4.84 6.30
CA LEU A 152 8.40 3.60 6.01
C LEU A 152 8.02 2.43 6.92
N GLY A 153 7.62 2.71 8.17
CA GLY A 153 7.03 1.70 9.05
C GLY A 153 5.66 1.22 8.57
N GLY A 154 4.81 2.13 8.09
CA GLY A 154 3.53 1.79 7.49
C GLY A 154 3.69 1.00 6.19
N MET A 155 4.60 1.42 5.31
CA MET A 155 4.95 0.68 4.08
C MET A 155 5.45 -0.74 4.39
N ALA A 156 6.31 -0.89 5.40
CA ALA A 156 6.77 -2.21 5.83
C ALA A 156 5.61 -3.05 6.39
N ALA A 157 4.73 -2.43 7.19
CA ALA A 157 3.59 -3.12 7.80
C ALA A 157 2.59 -3.65 6.77
N THR A 158 2.33 -2.92 5.68
CA THR A 158 1.42 -3.35 4.60
C THR A 158 2.11 -4.17 3.51
N GLY A 159 3.46 -4.26 3.52
CA GLY A 159 4.20 -4.87 2.42
C GLY A 159 4.07 -4.06 1.12
N ALA A 160 4.04 -2.74 1.22
CA ALA A 160 3.74 -1.84 0.12
C ALA A 160 4.64 -2.05 -1.10
N SER A 161 4.09 -1.71 -2.25
CA SER A 161 4.73 -1.74 -3.56
C SER A 161 4.74 -0.33 -4.18
N GLY A 162 4.61 -0.23 -5.49
CA GLY A 162 4.56 1.01 -6.25
C GLY A 162 5.05 0.83 -7.67
N THR A 163 5.14 1.94 -8.40
CA THR A 163 5.44 1.92 -9.84
C THR A 163 6.84 1.37 -10.17
N ASN A 164 7.79 1.47 -9.24
CA ASN A 164 9.17 1.00 -9.39
C ASN A 164 9.36 -0.49 -9.06
N ALA A 165 8.32 -1.18 -8.56
CA ALA A 165 8.46 -2.55 -8.06
C ALA A 165 8.92 -3.55 -9.12
N VAL A 166 8.48 -3.39 -10.36
CA VAL A 166 8.89 -4.23 -11.50
C VAL A 166 10.41 -4.34 -11.67
N ARG A 167 11.16 -3.33 -11.25
CA ARG A 167 12.63 -3.34 -11.31
C ARG A 167 13.29 -3.57 -9.97
N TYR A 168 12.78 -2.93 -8.93
CA TYR A 168 13.49 -2.83 -7.64
C TYR A 168 12.85 -3.69 -6.54
N GLY A 169 11.72 -4.35 -6.83
CA GLY A 169 10.96 -5.11 -5.84
C GLY A 169 10.13 -4.21 -4.91
N THR A 170 9.38 -4.85 -4.04
CA THR A 170 8.48 -4.25 -3.06
C THR A 170 9.17 -3.99 -1.72
N MET A 171 8.44 -3.61 -0.69
CA MET A 171 8.98 -3.55 0.68
C MET A 171 9.50 -4.90 1.14
N LYS A 172 8.94 -6.02 0.66
CA LYS A 172 9.37 -7.36 1.03
C LYS A 172 10.84 -7.62 0.65
N GLU A 173 11.27 -7.20 -0.53
CA GLU A 173 12.66 -7.37 -1.00
C GLU A 173 13.60 -6.31 -0.42
N ASN A 174 13.07 -5.15 0.00
CA ASN A 174 13.86 -3.98 0.34
C ASN A 174 14.02 -3.73 1.84
N VAL A 175 13.20 -4.37 2.69
CA VAL A 175 13.38 -4.36 4.14
C VAL A 175 14.35 -5.47 4.53
N ILE A 176 15.50 -5.10 5.06
CA ILE A 176 16.56 -6.07 5.45
C ILE A 176 16.68 -6.26 6.96
N GLY A 177 15.89 -5.54 7.74
CA GLY A 177 15.82 -5.69 9.19
C GLY A 177 14.83 -4.73 9.83
N LEU A 178 14.33 -5.08 10.99
CA LEU A 178 13.32 -4.32 11.73
C LEU A 178 13.67 -4.27 13.22
N THR A 179 13.27 -3.19 13.88
CA THR A 179 13.02 -3.17 15.33
C THR A 179 11.51 -3.17 15.54
N VAL A 180 11.00 -4.15 16.28
CA VAL A 180 9.58 -4.44 16.46
C VAL A 180 9.28 -4.57 17.95
N VAL A 181 8.18 -4.01 18.40
CA VAL A 181 7.68 -4.21 19.77
C VAL A 181 6.50 -5.19 19.73
N LEU A 182 6.64 -6.31 20.44
CA LEU A 182 5.62 -7.36 20.54
C LEU A 182 4.51 -6.97 21.53
N ALA A 183 3.42 -7.73 21.55
CA ALA A 183 2.23 -7.44 22.37
C ALA A 183 2.53 -7.27 23.87
N ASP A 184 3.51 -7.98 24.40
CA ASP A 184 3.93 -7.91 25.82
C ASP A 184 4.92 -6.76 26.11
N GLY A 185 5.25 -5.94 25.09
CA GLY A 185 6.22 -4.86 25.17
C GLY A 185 7.67 -5.32 25.01
N THR A 186 7.93 -6.58 24.64
CA THR A 186 9.28 -7.04 24.31
C THR A 186 9.78 -6.39 23.03
N ILE A 187 10.98 -5.82 23.06
CA ILE A 187 11.63 -5.23 21.88
C ILE A 187 12.43 -6.33 21.20
N MET A 188 12.10 -6.62 19.95
CA MET A 188 12.76 -7.62 19.12
C MET A 188 13.43 -6.95 17.92
N LYS A 189 14.64 -7.40 17.56
CA LYS A 189 15.34 -7.03 16.33
C LYS A 189 15.37 -8.21 15.38
N THR A 190 15.12 -7.94 14.10
CA THR A 190 15.15 -8.97 13.05
C THR A 190 16.14 -8.58 11.94
N GLY A 191 16.61 -9.57 11.18
CA GLY A 191 17.47 -9.33 10.03
C GLY A 191 18.83 -8.73 10.39
N GLY A 192 19.41 -7.98 9.45
CA GLY A 192 20.72 -7.36 9.64
C GLY A 192 21.29 -6.81 8.33
N ARG A 193 22.53 -6.29 8.40
CA ARG A 193 23.22 -5.63 7.27
C ARG A 193 23.88 -6.61 6.30
N ALA A 194 24.05 -7.87 6.70
CA ALA A 194 24.63 -8.88 5.83
C ALA A 194 23.72 -9.15 4.62
N ARG A 195 24.30 -9.16 3.41
CA ARG A 195 23.53 -9.37 2.17
C ARG A 195 22.84 -10.73 2.09
N LYS A 196 23.29 -11.71 2.87
CA LYS A 196 22.65 -13.03 2.98
C LYS A 196 22.84 -13.59 4.39
N THR A 197 21.85 -14.32 4.86
CA THR A 197 21.89 -15.06 6.12
C THR A 197 21.04 -16.33 5.99
N SER A 198 21.42 -17.37 6.73
CA SER A 198 20.62 -18.58 6.92
C SER A 198 20.43 -18.87 8.42
N ALA A 199 20.55 -17.85 9.26
CA ALA A 199 20.49 -17.97 10.71
C ALA A 199 19.02 -17.91 11.21
N GLY A 200 18.41 -19.07 11.35
CA GLY A 200 17.07 -19.22 11.91
C GLY A 200 15.91 -18.93 10.92
N TYR A 201 14.73 -18.74 11.47
CA TYR A 201 13.54 -18.37 10.68
C TYR A 201 13.62 -16.91 10.23
N ASP A 202 13.02 -16.61 9.09
CA ASP A 202 12.94 -15.26 8.56
C ASP A 202 11.86 -14.44 9.25
N LEU A 203 12.21 -13.87 10.40
CA LEU A 203 11.31 -13.03 11.17
C LEU A 203 11.06 -11.67 10.51
N THR A 204 11.99 -11.20 9.69
CA THR A 204 11.81 -9.92 8.98
C THR A 204 10.61 -9.99 8.05
N HIS A 205 10.57 -11.00 7.17
CA HIS A 205 9.47 -11.16 6.23
C HIS A 205 8.18 -11.72 6.86
N LEU A 206 8.25 -12.29 8.08
CA LEU A 206 7.05 -12.60 8.86
C LEU A 206 6.34 -11.32 9.33
N ILE A 207 7.10 -10.29 9.70
CA ILE A 207 6.55 -9.02 10.20
C ILE A 207 6.18 -8.06 9.05
N VAL A 208 6.94 -8.05 7.94
CA VAL A 208 6.59 -7.29 6.74
C VAL A 208 5.26 -7.82 6.18
N GLY A 209 4.28 -6.94 6.00
CA GLY A 209 2.93 -7.30 5.56
C GLY A 209 2.00 -7.84 6.67
N SER A 210 2.43 -7.78 7.95
CA SER A 210 1.58 -8.20 9.07
C SER A 210 0.57 -7.16 9.55
N GLU A 211 0.63 -5.95 9.02
CA GLU A 211 -0.32 -4.85 9.26
C GLU A 211 -0.52 -4.51 10.75
N GLY A 212 0.56 -4.62 11.52
CA GLY A 212 0.53 -4.36 12.96
C GLY A 212 -0.16 -5.44 13.79
N THR A 213 -0.53 -6.58 13.22
CA THR A 213 -1.18 -7.68 13.96
C THR A 213 -0.21 -8.57 14.74
N LEU A 214 1.09 -8.58 14.36
CA LEU A 214 2.12 -9.40 15.01
C LEU A 214 3.10 -8.58 15.85
N GLY A 215 3.10 -7.25 15.72
CA GLY A 215 3.98 -6.33 16.44
C GLY A 215 3.90 -4.93 15.87
N VAL A 216 4.38 -3.94 16.61
CA VAL A 216 4.49 -2.54 16.17
C VAL A 216 5.92 -2.28 15.69
N ILE A 217 6.08 -1.97 14.41
CA ILE A 217 7.37 -1.63 13.81
C ILE A 217 7.77 -0.23 14.26
N THR A 218 8.97 -0.09 14.84
CA THR A 218 9.50 1.19 15.31
C THR A 218 10.72 1.67 14.54
N GLU A 219 11.49 0.77 13.95
CA GLU A 219 12.62 1.10 13.08
C GLU A 219 12.66 0.15 11.88
N VAL A 220 13.08 0.67 10.73
CA VAL A 220 13.19 -0.07 9.47
C VAL A 220 14.61 0.08 8.90
N ARG A 221 15.27 -1.02 8.63
CA ARG A 221 16.52 -1.05 7.87
C ARG A 221 16.22 -1.37 6.42
N LEU A 222 16.64 -0.48 5.53
CA LEU A 222 16.30 -0.48 4.11
C LEU A 222 17.54 -0.73 3.26
N ARG A 223 17.34 -1.47 2.16
CA ARG A 223 18.28 -1.54 1.04
C ARG A 223 18.17 -0.29 0.20
N LEU A 224 19.32 0.26 -0.19
CA LEU A 224 19.42 1.41 -1.08
C LEU A 224 19.99 1.00 -2.44
N PHE A 225 19.64 1.78 -3.46
CA PHE A 225 20.11 1.60 -4.83
C PHE A 225 20.85 2.84 -5.29
N GLY A 226 21.85 2.65 -6.14
CA GLY A 226 22.55 3.76 -6.77
C GLY A 226 21.61 4.54 -7.68
N VAL A 227 21.70 5.87 -7.63
CA VAL A 227 20.96 6.74 -8.55
C VAL A 227 21.39 6.42 -9.99
N PRO A 228 20.47 6.08 -10.92
CA PRO A 228 20.85 5.76 -12.30
C PRO A 228 21.47 6.97 -13.00
N GLU A 229 22.48 6.72 -13.84
CA GLU A 229 23.15 7.77 -14.64
C GLU A 229 22.16 8.50 -15.54
N LYS A 230 21.25 7.75 -16.14
CA LYS A 230 20.21 8.26 -17.06
C LYS A 230 18.85 7.70 -16.69
N ILE A 231 17.86 8.58 -16.76
CA ILE A 231 16.44 8.24 -16.66
C ILE A 231 15.73 8.78 -17.89
N ALA A 232 14.92 7.99 -18.55
CA ALA A 232 14.02 8.44 -19.61
C ALA A 232 12.61 7.90 -19.35
N ALA A 233 11.59 8.67 -19.74
CA ALA A 233 10.20 8.25 -19.72
C ALA A 233 9.66 8.19 -21.16
N ALA A 234 8.71 7.30 -21.40
CA ALA A 234 7.99 7.19 -22.65
C ALA A 234 6.51 7.01 -22.43
N ILE A 235 5.72 7.35 -23.45
CA ILE A 235 4.28 7.12 -23.50
C ILE A 235 3.93 6.53 -24.87
N CYS A 236 3.00 5.59 -24.90
CA CYS A 236 2.43 5.02 -26.12
C CYS A 236 0.94 4.82 -25.96
N GLN A 237 0.16 5.18 -26.99
CA GLN A 237 -1.30 5.03 -26.98
C GLN A 237 -1.73 3.91 -27.91
N PHE A 238 -2.78 3.19 -27.53
CA PHE A 238 -3.33 2.05 -28.26
C PHE A 238 -4.84 2.22 -28.40
N ASP A 239 -5.37 1.90 -29.57
CA ASP A 239 -6.82 1.89 -29.80
C ASP A 239 -7.48 0.64 -29.18
N ASP A 240 -6.68 -0.41 -28.92
CA ASP A 240 -7.11 -1.69 -28.37
C ASP A 240 -6.32 -2.06 -27.11
N LEU A 241 -7.07 -2.40 -26.05
CA LEU A 241 -6.50 -2.75 -24.74
C LEU A 241 -5.64 -4.03 -24.79
N ALA A 242 -6.04 -5.02 -25.60
CA ALA A 242 -5.28 -6.26 -25.73
C ALA A 242 -3.89 -6.00 -26.32
N SER A 243 -3.78 -5.14 -27.34
CA SER A 243 -2.53 -4.70 -27.94
C SER A 243 -1.60 -3.99 -26.94
N ALA A 244 -2.16 -3.16 -26.05
CA ALA A 244 -1.39 -2.53 -24.98
C ALA A 244 -0.81 -3.59 -24.03
N VAL A 245 -1.62 -4.54 -23.57
CA VAL A 245 -1.16 -5.58 -22.64
C VAL A 245 -0.21 -6.58 -23.30
N GLU A 246 -0.40 -6.90 -24.58
CA GLU A 246 0.56 -7.72 -25.33
C GLU A 246 1.95 -7.08 -25.38
N THR A 247 2.02 -5.75 -25.55
CA THR A 247 3.27 -5.00 -25.48
C THR A 247 3.94 -5.14 -24.10
N VAL A 248 3.16 -5.12 -23.03
CA VAL A 248 3.64 -5.37 -21.65
C VAL A 248 4.26 -6.76 -21.54
N GLN A 249 3.52 -7.80 -21.95
CA GLN A 249 3.96 -9.19 -21.86
C GLN A 249 5.27 -9.41 -22.63
N GLN A 250 5.35 -8.94 -23.86
CA GLN A 250 6.54 -9.06 -24.69
C GLN A 250 7.73 -8.30 -24.12
N THR A 251 7.53 -7.12 -23.55
CA THR A 251 8.58 -6.34 -22.88
C THR A 251 9.21 -7.13 -21.73
N ILE A 252 8.39 -7.74 -20.89
CA ILE A 252 8.86 -8.56 -19.77
C ILE A 252 9.52 -9.85 -20.27
N GLN A 253 8.95 -10.53 -21.28
CA GLN A 253 9.49 -11.77 -21.84
C GLN A 253 10.85 -11.57 -22.50
N MET A 254 11.09 -10.43 -23.12
CA MET A 254 12.39 -10.07 -23.68
C MET A 254 13.44 -9.70 -22.61
N GLY A 255 13.05 -9.65 -21.34
CA GLY A 255 13.96 -9.33 -20.24
C GLY A 255 14.42 -7.87 -20.24
N VAL A 256 13.64 -6.95 -20.82
CA VAL A 256 13.95 -5.52 -20.76
C VAL A 256 13.92 -5.08 -19.30
N PRO A 257 15.00 -4.50 -18.77
CA PRO A 257 15.06 -4.11 -17.37
C PRO A 257 14.31 -2.78 -17.14
N ILE A 258 13.01 -2.80 -17.45
CA ILE A 258 12.12 -1.64 -17.34
C ILE A 258 12.03 -1.17 -15.88
N ALA A 259 12.06 0.13 -15.65
CA ALA A 259 11.96 0.69 -14.29
C ALA A 259 10.53 0.89 -13.84
N ARG A 260 9.64 1.30 -14.76
CA ARG A 260 8.20 1.43 -14.53
C ARG A 260 7.46 1.07 -15.80
N MET A 261 6.30 0.44 -15.63
CA MET A 261 5.39 0.15 -16.75
C MET A 261 3.95 0.17 -16.23
N GLU A 262 3.24 1.23 -16.59
CA GLU A 262 1.93 1.58 -16.07
C GLU A 262 0.89 1.66 -17.19
N LEU A 263 -0.32 1.21 -16.90
CA LEU A 263 -1.47 1.30 -17.79
C LEU A 263 -2.52 2.26 -17.23
N LEU A 264 -3.04 3.13 -18.08
CA LEU A 264 -4.34 3.79 -17.89
C LEU A 264 -5.27 3.38 -19.03
N ASP A 265 -6.49 2.93 -18.72
CA ASP A 265 -7.48 2.66 -19.76
C ASP A 265 -8.03 3.95 -20.38
N ASP A 266 -8.81 3.83 -21.43
CA ASP A 266 -9.41 4.97 -22.15
C ASP A 266 -10.25 5.88 -21.25
N VAL A 267 -11.00 5.29 -20.28
CA VAL A 267 -11.84 6.02 -19.31
C VAL A 267 -10.97 6.78 -18.33
N GLN A 268 -9.92 6.14 -17.81
CA GLN A 268 -8.97 6.79 -16.90
C GLN A 268 -8.21 7.91 -17.61
N MET A 269 -7.80 7.67 -18.86
CA MET A 269 -7.13 8.70 -19.66
C MET A 269 -8.02 9.92 -19.92
N GLN A 270 -9.33 9.71 -20.23
CA GLN A 270 -10.25 10.83 -20.38
C GLN A 270 -10.33 11.65 -19.09
N ALA A 271 -10.47 10.97 -17.94
CA ALA A 271 -10.50 11.65 -16.64
C ALA A 271 -9.22 12.47 -16.39
N CYS A 272 -8.05 11.91 -16.68
CA CYS A 272 -6.77 12.61 -16.53
C CYS A 272 -6.62 13.79 -17.48
N ILE A 273 -7.06 13.68 -18.73
CA ILE A 273 -7.06 14.76 -19.72
C ILE A 273 -7.92 15.93 -19.23
N ASP A 274 -9.12 15.63 -18.73
CA ASP A 274 -10.05 16.63 -18.24
C ASP A 274 -9.56 17.33 -16.97
N PHE A 275 -8.93 16.57 -16.05
CA PHE A 275 -8.46 17.06 -14.77
C PHE A 275 -7.15 17.88 -14.91
N SER A 276 -6.14 17.30 -15.55
CA SER A 276 -4.79 17.86 -15.63
C SER A 276 -4.55 18.70 -16.88
N LYS A 277 -5.60 18.89 -17.74
CA LYS A 277 -5.54 19.69 -18.98
C LYS A 277 -4.38 19.25 -19.88
N LEU A 278 -4.29 17.96 -20.17
CA LEU A 278 -3.22 17.37 -20.96
C LEU A 278 -3.44 17.62 -22.45
N ASP A 279 -2.52 18.34 -23.07
CA ASP A 279 -2.56 18.61 -24.51
C ASP A 279 -1.89 17.47 -25.31
N GLY A 280 -2.44 17.15 -26.48
CA GLY A 280 -1.84 16.22 -27.44
C GLY A 280 -2.05 14.74 -27.14
N LEU A 281 -2.76 14.39 -26.07
CA LEU A 281 -3.17 13.03 -25.74
C LEU A 281 -4.66 12.81 -26.05
N LYS A 282 -5.02 11.57 -26.42
CA LYS A 282 -6.39 11.16 -26.68
C LYS A 282 -6.91 10.30 -25.53
N ALA A 283 -8.20 10.17 -25.39
CA ALA A 283 -8.86 9.18 -24.54
C ALA A 283 -8.71 7.78 -25.16
N ALA A 284 -7.53 7.19 -24.98
CA ALA A 284 -7.15 5.88 -25.51
C ALA A 284 -6.34 5.12 -24.46
N HIS A 285 -6.27 3.79 -24.57
CA HIS A 285 -5.46 2.98 -23.66
C HIS A 285 -4.00 3.41 -23.77
N THR A 286 -3.39 3.76 -22.64
CA THR A 286 -2.09 4.40 -22.63
C THR A 286 -1.13 3.66 -21.72
N LEU A 287 0.04 3.30 -22.26
CA LEU A 287 1.16 2.80 -21.49
C LEU A 287 2.15 3.92 -21.22
N PHE A 288 2.61 3.98 -19.96
CA PHE A 288 3.68 4.83 -19.51
C PHE A 288 4.87 3.97 -19.14
N PHE A 289 6.05 4.36 -19.57
CA PHE A 289 7.29 3.63 -19.32
C PHE A 289 8.34 4.52 -18.68
N GLU A 290 9.20 3.95 -17.84
CA GLU A 290 10.42 4.61 -17.39
C GLU A 290 11.60 3.66 -17.50
N PHE A 291 12.71 4.18 -18.02
CA PHE A 291 13.95 3.45 -18.27
C PHE A 291 15.06 4.03 -17.39
N HIS A 292 15.78 3.15 -16.70
CA HIS A 292 16.91 3.51 -15.85
C HIS A 292 18.17 2.79 -16.31
N GLY A 293 19.31 3.47 -16.32
CA GLY A 293 20.59 2.83 -16.66
C GLY A 293 21.68 3.82 -17.04
N THR A 294 22.61 3.34 -17.85
CA THR A 294 23.56 4.20 -18.59
C THR A 294 22.87 4.85 -19.78
N GLU A 295 23.46 5.88 -20.37
CA GLU A 295 22.88 6.55 -21.55
C GLU A 295 22.62 5.58 -22.71
N ALA A 296 23.58 4.70 -23.02
CA ALA A 296 23.41 3.68 -24.05
C ALA A 296 22.35 2.62 -23.70
N GLY A 297 22.32 2.16 -22.44
CA GLY A 297 21.35 1.17 -22.00
C GLY A 297 19.91 1.69 -21.97
N VAL A 298 19.71 2.98 -21.67
CA VAL A 298 18.37 3.62 -21.72
C VAL A 298 17.89 3.76 -23.16
N ALA A 299 18.78 4.13 -24.10
CA ALA A 299 18.45 4.20 -25.52
C ALA A 299 18.03 2.81 -26.06
N GLU A 300 18.82 1.77 -25.77
CA GLU A 300 18.51 0.39 -26.19
C GLU A 300 17.15 -0.09 -25.64
N GLN A 301 16.88 0.13 -24.35
CA GLN A 301 15.58 -0.21 -23.74
C GLN A 301 14.42 0.51 -24.45
N ALA A 302 14.57 1.80 -24.74
CA ALA A 302 13.55 2.60 -25.41
C ALA A 302 13.30 2.11 -26.86
N ASP A 303 14.36 1.78 -27.60
CA ASP A 303 14.27 1.27 -28.97
C ASP A 303 13.54 -0.09 -29.02
N ILE A 304 13.86 -1.01 -28.08
CA ILE A 304 13.19 -2.30 -27.99
C ILE A 304 11.70 -2.13 -27.69
N VAL A 305 11.36 -1.32 -26.67
CA VAL A 305 9.95 -1.10 -26.30
C VAL A 305 9.18 -0.39 -27.41
N GLN A 306 9.81 0.56 -28.12
CA GLN A 306 9.20 1.22 -29.28
C GLN A 306 8.91 0.23 -30.41
N MET A 307 9.83 -0.69 -30.70
CA MET A 307 9.64 -1.74 -31.68
C MET A 307 8.44 -2.61 -31.30
N LEU A 308 8.40 -3.14 -30.06
CA LEU A 308 7.31 -3.98 -29.57
C LEU A 308 5.96 -3.25 -29.59
N ALA A 309 5.92 -1.99 -29.15
CA ALA A 309 4.71 -1.18 -29.21
C ALA A 309 4.21 -1.00 -30.65
N SER A 310 5.13 -0.77 -31.61
CA SER A 310 4.79 -0.60 -33.03
C SER A 310 4.28 -1.90 -33.65
N GLU A 311 4.83 -3.06 -33.30
CA GLU A 311 4.37 -4.38 -33.74
C GLU A 311 2.96 -4.70 -33.22
N ASN A 312 2.60 -4.16 -32.06
CA ASN A 312 1.28 -4.28 -31.43
C ASN A 312 0.35 -3.07 -31.74
N ASN A 313 0.54 -2.40 -32.85
CA ASN A 313 -0.29 -1.26 -33.31
C ASN A 313 -0.30 -0.05 -32.36
N GLY A 314 0.69 0.11 -31.49
CA GLY A 314 0.87 1.29 -30.68
C GLY A 314 1.20 2.53 -31.50
N GLY A 315 0.54 3.62 -31.22
CA GLY A 315 0.70 4.90 -31.92
C GLY A 315 1.34 5.97 -31.04
N GLY A 316 2.08 6.88 -31.72
CA GLY A 316 2.58 8.08 -31.05
C GLY A 316 3.59 7.81 -29.94
N PHE A 317 4.47 6.81 -30.09
CA PHE A 317 5.51 6.56 -29.08
C PHE A 317 6.40 7.81 -28.95
N GLN A 318 6.35 8.42 -27.78
CA GLN A 318 7.12 9.61 -27.43
C GLN A 318 7.98 9.31 -26.21
N TRP A 319 9.26 9.59 -26.28
CA TRP A 319 10.15 9.44 -25.15
C TRP A 319 11.02 10.66 -24.92
N THR A 320 11.40 10.90 -23.66
CA THR A 320 12.23 12.02 -23.27
C THR A 320 13.11 11.68 -22.08
N ALA A 321 14.33 12.20 -22.09
CA ALA A 321 15.23 12.14 -20.93
C ALA A 321 15.26 13.47 -20.13
N LYS A 322 14.58 14.52 -20.62
CA LYS A 322 14.53 15.80 -19.91
C LYS A 322 13.62 15.71 -18.69
N ALA A 323 14.14 16.09 -17.52
CA ALA A 323 13.46 15.94 -16.24
C ALA A 323 12.07 16.60 -16.19
N GLU A 324 11.95 17.83 -16.73
CA GLU A 324 10.69 18.57 -16.76
C GLU A 324 9.62 17.86 -17.61
N GLU A 325 10.02 17.37 -18.80
CA GLU A 325 9.12 16.64 -19.69
C GLU A 325 8.71 15.30 -19.10
N ARG A 326 9.64 14.56 -18.44
CA ARG A 326 9.31 13.32 -17.71
C ARG A 326 8.30 13.57 -16.60
N SER A 327 8.52 14.62 -15.78
CA SER A 327 7.59 14.98 -14.71
C SER A 327 6.19 15.26 -15.24
N LYS A 328 6.10 15.95 -16.39
CA LYS A 328 4.82 16.24 -17.05
C LYS A 328 4.13 14.95 -17.56
N LEU A 329 4.86 14.00 -18.13
CA LEU A 329 4.31 12.72 -18.55
C LEU A 329 3.75 11.91 -17.37
N TRP A 330 4.50 11.85 -16.25
CA TRP A 330 4.08 11.15 -15.06
C TRP A 330 2.96 11.84 -14.28
N GLN A 331 2.74 13.15 -14.50
CA GLN A 331 1.67 13.89 -13.81
C GLN A 331 0.30 13.24 -14.05
N ALA A 332 0.00 12.85 -15.29
CA ALA A 332 -1.25 12.16 -15.63
C ALA A 332 -1.46 10.90 -14.79
N ARG A 333 -0.41 10.11 -14.61
CA ARG A 333 -0.49 8.88 -13.81
C ARG A 333 -0.62 9.16 -12.32
N HIS A 334 0.06 10.18 -11.82
CA HIS A 334 -0.05 10.59 -10.41
C HIS A 334 -1.42 11.16 -10.07
N ASP A 335 -2.05 11.88 -11.00
CA ASP A 335 -3.35 12.47 -10.80
C ASP A 335 -4.52 11.46 -10.97
N ALA A 336 -4.25 10.23 -11.39
CA ALA A 336 -5.28 9.26 -11.82
C ALA A 336 -6.42 9.08 -10.82
N TYR A 337 -6.12 8.92 -9.52
CA TYR A 337 -7.15 8.78 -8.49
C TYR A 337 -8.02 10.03 -8.34
N TYR A 338 -7.40 11.21 -8.24
CA TYR A 338 -8.11 12.48 -8.10
C TYR A 338 -8.87 12.86 -9.36
N ALA A 339 -8.34 12.49 -10.53
CA ALA A 339 -9.01 12.66 -11.80
C ALA A 339 -10.30 11.84 -11.89
N ALA A 340 -10.25 10.59 -11.44
CA ALA A 340 -11.43 9.72 -11.36
C ALA A 340 -12.47 10.27 -10.38
N LEU A 341 -12.06 10.70 -9.18
CA LEU A 341 -12.95 11.35 -8.21
C LEU A 341 -13.62 12.62 -8.76
N ALA A 342 -12.89 13.44 -9.52
CA ALA A 342 -13.45 14.65 -10.11
C ALA A 342 -14.56 14.39 -11.13
N GLN A 343 -14.60 13.20 -11.76
CA GLN A 343 -15.67 12.78 -12.66
C GLN A 343 -16.93 12.30 -11.92
N ALA A 344 -16.84 12.04 -10.62
CA ALA A 344 -17.94 11.53 -9.79
C ALA A 344 -18.11 12.36 -8.50
N PRO A 345 -18.52 13.63 -8.58
CA PRO A 345 -18.63 14.51 -7.42
C PRO A 345 -19.56 13.91 -6.34
N GLY A 346 -19.11 13.95 -5.08
CA GLY A 346 -19.85 13.44 -3.93
C GLY A 346 -19.66 11.95 -3.65
N LYS A 347 -19.01 11.21 -4.54
CA LYS A 347 -18.69 9.79 -4.34
C LYS A 347 -17.32 9.58 -3.70
N LYS A 348 -17.13 8.41 -3.10
CA LYS A 348 -15.83 7.90 -2.66
C LYS A 348 -15.22 6.96 -3.71
N GLY A 349 -13.90 6.95 -3.80
CA GLY A 349 -13.18 5.97 -4.60
C GLY A 349 -12.93 4.70 -3.78
N TRP A 350 -13.36 3.56 -4.29
CA TRP A 350 -12.98 2.24 -3.82
C TRP A 350 -11.96 1.67 -4.80
N ALA A 351 -10.69 1.72 -4.44
CA ALA A 351 -9.62 1.13 -5.23
C ALA A 351 -9.55 -0.37 -4.97
N THR A 352 -9.85 -1.18 -5.99
CA THR A 352 -9.64 -2.63 -5.94
C THR A 352 -8.16 -2.95 -6.16
N ASP A 353 -7.75 -4.17 -5.84
CA ASP A 353 -6.35 -4.58 -5.98
C ASP A 353 -6.25 -6.09 -6.22
N VAL A 354 -5.85 -6.47 -7.40
CA VAL A 354 -5.56 -7.86 -7.77
C VAL A 354 -4.27 -7.92 -8.58
N ALA A 355 -3.55 -9.03 -8.50
CA ALA A 355 -2.44 -9.29 -9.40
C ALA A 355 -2.57 -10.70 -9.99
N VAL A 356 -2.19 -10.86 -11.25
CA VAL A 356 -2.23 -12.14 -11.95
C VAL A 356 -0.89 -12.42 -12.63
N PRO A 357 -0.55 -13.68 -12.92
CA PRO A 357 0.59 -13.97 -13.77
C PRO A 357 0.51 -13.17 -15.10
N ILE A 358 1.64 -12.61 -15.53
CA ILE A 358 1.71 -11.73 -16.70
C ILE A 358 1.04 -12.36 -17.93
N SER A 359 1.14 -13.67 -18.10
CA SER A 359 0.49 -14.41 -19.21
C SER A 359 -1.04 -14.35 -19.18
N ASN A 360 -1.64 -14.10 -18.03
CA ASN A 360 -3.10 -14.02 -17.85
C ASN A 360 -3.63 -12.57 -17.77
N LEU A 361 -2.72 -11.59 -17.79
CA LEU A 361 -3.06 -10.20 -17.55
C LEU A 361 -4.04 -9.64 -18.58
N ALA A 362 -3.81 -9.91 -19.88
CA ALA A 362 -4.67 -9.44 -20.95
C ALA A 362 -6.12 -9.94 -20.79
N GLU A 363 -6.28 -11.25 -20.58
CA GLU A 363 -7.62 -11.84 -20.40
C GLU A 363 -8.30 -11.32 -19.15
N CYS A 364 -7.56 -11.19 -18.04
CA CYS A 364 -8.09 -10.68 -16.79
C CYS A 364 -8.61 -9.23 -16.93
N ILE A 365 -7.79 -8.32 -17.49
CA ILE A 365 -8.17 -6.91 -17.66
C ILE A 365 -9.34 -6.78 -18.65
N MET A 366 -9.30 -7.47 -19.79
CA MET A 366 -10.39 -7.40 -20.79
C MET A 366 -11.71 -7.94 -20.24
N SER A 367 -11.67 -9.04 -19.51
CA SER A 367 -12.87 -9.61 -18.85
C SER A 367 -13.41 -8.67 -17.78
N THR A 368 -12.52 -8.01 -17.04
CA THR A 368 -12.88 -7.00 -16.04
C THR A 368 -13.51 -5.77 -16.69
N LYS A 369 -12.96 -5.29 -17.81
CA LYS A 369 -13.54 -4.16 -18.55
C LYS A 369 -14.97 -4.44 -19.06
N ARG A 370 -15.23 -5.67 -19.53
CA ARG A 370 -16.60 -6.10 -19.89
C ARG A 370 -17.52 -6.11 -18.68
N ASP A 371 -17.09 -6.66 -17.56
CA ASP A 371 -17.86 -6.75 -16.31
C ASP A 371 -18.20 -5.35 -15.74
N ILE A 372 -17.27 -4.38 -15.84
CA ILE A 372 -17.55 -2.98 -15.51
C ILE A 372 -18.73 -2.45 -16.36
N GLY A 373 -18.71 -2.67 -17.67
CA GLY A 373 -19.78 -2.25 -18.58
C GLY A 373 -21.15 -2.87 -18.23
N GLU A 374 -21.15 -4.14 -17.83
CA GLU A 374 -22.37 -4.86 -17.43
C GLU A 374 -22.88 -4.43 -16.04
N SER A 375 -21.98 -4.07 -15.13
CA SER A 375 -22.33 -3.64 -13.77
C SER A 375 -22.97 -2.26 -13.70
N GLY A 376 -22.78 -1.42 -14.73
CA GLY A 376 -23.23 -0.03 -14.75
C GLY A 376 -22.51 0.87 -13.74
N LEU A 377 -21.32 0.48 -13.28
CA LEU A 377 -20.48 1.25 -12.37
C LEU A 377 -19.54 2.18 -13.16
N TYR A 378 -19.26 3.34 -12.63
CA TYR A 378 -18.14 4.15 -13.10
C TYR A 378 -16.86 3.69 -12.39
N SER A 379 -16.01 3.00 -13.14
CA SER A 379 -14.81 2.37 -12.61
C SER A 379 -13.69 2.35 -13.66
N PRO A 380 -12.89 3.42 -13.74
CA PRO A 380 -11.70 3.43 -14.60
C PRO A 380 -10.66 2.43 -14.11
N ILE A 381 -9.82 1.94 -15.05
CA ILE A 381 -8.76 0.96 -14.80
C ILE A 381 -7.40 1.64 -14.89
N CYS A 382 -6.56 1.42 -13.89
CA CYS A 382 -5.14 1.73 -13.92
C CYS A 382 -4.35 0.58 -13.30
N GLY A 383 -3.01 0.51 -13.54
CA GLY A 383 -2.27 -0.56 -12.89
C GLY A 383 -0.77 -0.58 -13.18
N HIS A 384 -0.08 -1.28 -12.27
CA HIS A 384 1.34 -1.63 -12.33
C HIS A 384 1.49 -2.89 -13.20
N VAL A 385 1.20 -2.73 -14.49
CA VAL A 385 1.05 -3.87 -15.40
C VAL A 385 2.35 -4.64 -15.63
N GLY A 386 3.50 -4.03 -15.34
CA GLY A 386 4.79 -4.71 -15.32
C GLY A 386 4.90 -5.85 -14.32
N ASP A 387 4.12 -5.77 -13.23
CA ASP A 387 4.04 -6.77 -12.16
C ASP A 387 2.78 -7.63 -12.24
N GLY A 388 1.94 -7.41 -13.26
CA GLY A 388 0.65 -8.10 -13.38
C GLY A 388 -0.43 -7.56 -12.45
N ASN A 389 -0.18 -6.44 -11.76
CA ASN A 389 -1.11 -5.81 -10.82
C ASN A 389 -1.92 -4.71 -11.51
N PHE A 390 -3.21 -4.65 -11.21
CA PHE A 390 -4.07 -3.57 -11.69
C PHE A 390 -5.21 -3.28 -10.70
N HIS A 391 -5.75 -2.08 -10.83
CA HIS A 391 -6.79 -1.53 -9.97
C HIS A 391 -7.97 -1.05 -10.79
N CYS A 392 -9.17 -1.29 -10.29
CA CYS A 392 -10.39 -0.65 -10.71
C CYS A 392 -10.75 0.39 -9.64
N CYS A 393 -10.85 1.65 -10.02
CA CYS A 393 -11.24 2.70 -9.09
C CYS A 393 -12.75 2.90 -9.15
N ILE A 394 -13.51 2.13 -8.35
CA ILE A 394 -14.97 2.17 -8.34
C ILE A 394 -15.42 3.43 -7.61
N MET A 395 -16.20 4.28 -8.27
CA MET A 395 -16.80 5.45 -7.63
C MET A 395 -18.14 5.06 -7.01
N VAL A 396 -18.22 5.12 -5.67
CA VAL A 396 -19.39 4.67 -4.90
C VAL A 396 -19.97 5.78 -4.04
N ASP A 397 -21.29 5.79 -3.93
CA ASP A 397 -22.03 6.52 -2.89
C ASP A 397 -22.27 5.54 -1.73
N LEU A 398 -21.66 5.81 -0.57
CA LEU A 398 -21.78 4.93 0.61
C LEU A 398 -23.19 4.88 1.21
N ASP A 399 -24.06 5.79 0.82
CA ASP A 399 -25.44 5.86 1.27
C ASP A 399 -26.43 5.26 0.23
N ASP A 400 -25.95 4.82 -0.94
CA ASP A 400 -26.70 4.07 -1.95
C ASP A 400 -26.44 2.56 -1.82
N ASP A 401 -27.36 1.86 -1.14
CA ASP A 401 -27.26 0.41 -0.87
C ASP A 401 -27.24 -0.43 -2.17
N ASP A 402 -27.91 0.01 -3.25
CA ASP A 402 -27.91 -0.69 -4.54
C ASP A 402 -26.55 -0.55 -5.23
N GLU A 403 -25.99 0.66 -5.26
CA GLU A 403 -24.66 0.89 -5.83
C GLU A 403 -23.58 0.12 -5.04
N MET A 404 -23.63 0.17 -3.71
CA MET A 404 -22.69 -0.58 -2.85
C MET A 404 -22.81 -2.10 -3.06
N SER A 405 -24.03 -2.62 -3.22
CA SER A 405 -24.26 -4.04 -3.52
C SER A 405 -23.67 -4.45 -4.87
N ARG A 406 -23.86 -3.62 -5.91
CA ARG A 406 -23.28 -3.85 -7.25
C ARG A 406 -21.75 -3.76 -7.22
N ALA A 407 -21.19 -2.80 -6.50
CA ALA A 407 -19.75 -2.64 -6.35
C ALA A 407 -19.11 -3.84 -5.62
N THR A 408 -19.73 -4.29 -4.53
CA THR A 408 -19.29 -5.49 -3.79
C THR A 408 -19.33 -6.72 -4.69
N ALA A 409 -20.45 -6.98 -5.37
CA ALA A 409 -20.58 -8.12 -6.27
C ALA A 409 -19.59 -8.06 -7.45
N PHE A 410 -19.27 -6.87 -7.96
CA PHE A 410 -18.24 -6.68 -8.98
C PHE A 410 -16.85 -7.03 -8.43
N ASN A 411 -16.49 -6.49 -7.24
CA ASN A 411 -15.21 -6.78 -6.60
C ASN A 411 -15.03 -8.27 -6.32
N ASP A 412 -16.07 -8.97 -5.84
CA ASP A 412 -16.05 -10.40 -5.61
C ASP A 412 -15.73 -11.18 -6.90
N ARG A 413 -16.41 -10.83 -8.02
CA ARG A 413 -16.13 -11.47 -9.32
C ARG A 413 -14.74 -11.14 -9.85
N LEU A 414 -14.23 -9.94 -9.61
CA LEU A 414 -12.87 -9.54 -10.00
C LEU A 414 -11.84 -10.40 -9.27
N VAL A 415 -11.98 -10.53 -7.94
CA VAL A 415 -11.07 -11.37 -7.14
C VAL A 415 -11.20 -12.84 -7.53
N ASP A 416 -12.41 -13.38 -7.65
CA ASP A 416 -12.61 -14.79 -8.06
C ASP A 416 -11.99 -15.07 -9.44
N ARG A 417 -12.05 -14.11 -10.37
CA ARG A 417 -11.39 -14.19 -11.69
C ARG A 417 -9.87 -14.23 -11.55
N ALA A 418 -9.30 -13.34 -10.75
CA ALA A 418 -7.85 -13.30 -10.52
C ALA A 418 -7.35 -14.61 -9.89
N LEU A 419 -8.04 -15.12 -8.87
CA LEU A 419 -7.70 -16.38 -8.21
C LEU A 419 -7.81 -17.57 -9.17
N ALA A 420 -8.86 -17.63 -10.00
CA ALA A 420 -9.01 -18.68 -11.02
C ALA A 420 -7.90 -18.68 -12.06
N MET A 421 -7.24 -17.56 -12.28
CA MET A 421 -6.09 -17.39 -13.16
C MET A 421 -4.73 -17.59 -12.45
N GLY A 422 -4.72 -18.06 -11.21
CA GLY A 422 -3.49 -18.26 -10.42
C GLY A 422 -2.89 -16.98 -9.87
N GLY A 423 -3.70 -15.94 -9.74
CA GLY A 423 -3.34 -14.65 -9.17
C GLY A 423 -3.60 -14.56 -7.67
N THR A 424 -3.64 -13.34 -7.14
CA THR A 424 -3.87 -13.01 -5.73
C THR A 424 -4.97 -11.99 -5.55
N CYS A 425 -5.63 -12.02 -4.41
CA CYS A 425 -6.66 -11.05 -4.03
C CYS A 425 -6.10 -9.68 -3.65
N THR A 426 -4.80 -9.55 -3.45
CA THR A 426 -4.14 -8.28 -3.12
C THR A 426 -2.70 -8.27 -3.65
N GLY A 427 -2.39 -7.32 -4.53
CA GLY A 427 -1.04 -7.09 -5.03
C GLY A 427 -0.19 -6.25 -4.07
N GLU A 428 -0.79 -5.18 -3.51
CA GLU A 428 -0.05 -4.20 -2.71
C GLU A 428 -0.84 -3.54 -1.57
N HIS A 429 -2.20 -3.53 -1.58
CA HIS A 429 -2.99 -2.80 -0.58
C HIS A 429 -3.00 -3.47 0.79
N GLY A 430 -2.61 -4.74 0.88
CA GLY A 430 -2.75 -5.56 2.06
C GLY A 430 -4.15 -6.15 2.20
N VAL A 431 -4.41 -6.78 3.32
CA VAL A 431 -5.66 -7.51 3.62
C VAL A 431 -6.63 -6.63 4.40
N GLY A 432 -6.12 -5.94 5.42
CA GLY A 432 -6.92 -5.13 6.34
C GLY A 432 -8.12 -5.90 6.90
N MET A 433 -9.28 -5.26 6.85
CA MET A 433 -10.58 -5.88 7.12
C MET A 433 -11.34 -6.24 5.84
N GLY A 434 -10.95 -5.64 4.69
CA GLY A 434 -11.68 -5.76 3.43
C GLY A 434 -11.47 -7.06 2.69
N LYS A 435 -10.34 -7.75 2.89
CA LYS A 435 -9.96 -8.92 2.08
C LYS A 435 -9.81 -10.23 2.84
N ILE A 436 -10.21 -10.28 4.12
CA ILE A 436 -10.06 -11.48 4.98
C ILE A 436 -10.68 -12.73 4.34
N GLU A 437 -11.89 -12.62 3.79
CA GLU A 437 -12.61 -13.74 3.16
C GLU A 437 -11.90 -14.22 1.89
N PHE A 438 -11.27 -13.31 1.14
CA PHE A 438 -10.52 -13.64 -0.08
C PHE A 438 -9.20 -14.34 0.23
N VAL A 439 -8.52 -13.98 1.32
CA VAL A 439 -7.32 -14.71 1.79
C VAL A 439 -7.64 -16.15 2.09
N ALA A 440 -8.80 -16.42 2.71
CA ALA A 440 -9.25 -17.78 2.97
C ALA A 440 -9.55 -18.56 1.68
N LYS A 441 -10.14 -17.92 0.66
CA LYS A 441 -10.36 -18.52 -0.67
C LYS A 441 -9.02 -18.81 -1.38
N GLU A 442 -8.05 -17.91 -1.30
CA GLU A 442 -6.77 -18.03 -1.97
C GLU A 442 -5.86 -19.09 -1.37
N LEU A 443 -5.71 -19.08 -0.05
CA LEU A 443 -4.68 -19.87 0.63
C LEU A 443 -5.22 -21.14 1.31
N GLY A 444 -6.53 -21.23 1.52
CA GLY A 444 -7.17 -22.37 2.16
C GLY A 444 -7.08 -22.38 3.70
N PRO A 445 -7.83 -23.27 4.34
CA PRO A 445 -7.99 -23.31 5.80
C PRO A 445 -6.70 -23.64 6.55
N GLU A 446 -5.80 -24.43 6.00
CA GLU A 446 -4.54 -24.82 6.63
C GLU A 446 -3.60 -23.63 6.80
N ALA A 447 -3.54 -22.74 5.79
CA ALA A 447 -2.77 -21.52 5.87
C ALA A 447 -3.36 -20.53 6.88
N ILE A 448 -4.69 -20.35 6.88
CA ILE A 448 -5.39 -19.53 7.87
C ILE A 448 -5.12 -20.02 9.29
N ASN A 449 -5.28 -21.32 9.54
CA ASN A 449 -5.00 -21.92 10.85
C ASN A 449 -3.56 -21.68 11.29
N THR A 450 -2.60 -21.74 10.34
CA THR A 450 -1.18 -21.46 10.62
C THR A 450 -0.96 -20.00 10.97
N MET A 451 -1.55 -19.05 10.22
CA MET A 451 -1.46 -17.61 10.53
C MET A 451 -2.07 -17.31 11.90
N GLN A 452 -3.22 -17.89 12.23
CA GLN A 452 -3.86 -17.74 13.54
C GLN A 452 -2.99 -18.33 14.66
N ALA A 453 -2.34 -19.48 14.45
CA ALA A 453 -1.42 -20.05 15.43
C ALA A 453 -0.20 -19.13 15.69
N ILE A 454 0.34 -18.49 14.64
CA ILE A 454 1.40 -17.48 14.76
C ILE A 454 0.88 -16.26 15.53
N LYS A 455 -0.31 -15.77 15.19
CA LYS A 455 -0.96 -14.65 15.90
C LYS A 455 -1.10 -14.94 17.39
N VAL A 456 -1.64 -16.10 17.76
CA VAL A 456 -1.81 -16.52 19.17
C VAL A 456 -0.46 -16.63 19.87
N ALA A 457 0.57 -17.12 19.21
CA ALA A 457 1.91 -17.25 19.80
C ALA A 457 2.56 -15.90 20.14
N LEU A 458 2.34 -14.87 19.30
CA LEU A 458 2.96 -13.55 19.47
C LEU A 458 2.05 -12.55 20.21
N ASP A 459 0.73 -12.75 20.15
CA ASP A 459 -0.30 -11.91 20.78
C ASP A 459 -1.44 -12.76 21.35
N PRO A 460 -1.18 -13.49 22.47
CA PRO A 460 -2.17 -14.41 23.03
C PRO A 460 -3.44 -13.74 23.57
N LYS A 461 -3.41 -12.41 23.77
CA LYS A 461 -4.56 -11.62 24.23
C LYS A 461 -5.28 -10.89 23.10
N ASN A 462 -4.80 -11.05 21.86
CA ASN A 462 -5.36 -10.45 20.65
C ASN A 462 -5.57 -8.93 20.79
N ILE A 463 -4.56 -8.23 21.33
CA ILE A 463 -4.61 -6.77 21.47
C ILE A 463 -4.13 -6.02 20.23
N LEU A 464 -3.22 -6.61 19.44
CA LEU A 464 -2.59 -5.97 18.29
C LEU A 464 -3.52 -6.02 17.07
N ASN A 465 -4.02 -4.84 16.67
CA ASN A 465 -4.87 -4.62 15.50
C ASN A 465 -5.93 -5.71 15.28
N PRO A 466 -6.78 -6.01 16.28
CA PRO A 466 -7.70 -7.15 16.23
C PRO A 466 -8.72 -7.00 15.11
N GLY A 467 -9.15 -8.14 14.52
CA GLY A 467 -10.12 -8.17 13.43
C GLY A 467 -9.54 -7.87 12.05
N LYS A 468 -8.22 -7.95 11.89
CA LYS A 468 -7.51 -7.72 10.61
C LYS A 468 -6.69 -8.94 10.21
N VAL A 469 -6.37 -9.04 8.92
CA VAL A 469 -5.50 -10.04 8.26
C VAL A 469 -6.04 -11.47 8.43
N ALA A 470 -5.85 -12.09 9.59
CA ALA A 470 -6.32 -13.44 9.93
C ALA A 470 -6.91 -13.40 11.35
N PRO A 471 -8.14 -12.89 11.51
CA PRO A 471 -8.76 -12.70 12.81
C PRO A 471 -9.01 -14.03 13.54
N LEU A 472 -8.90 -13.96 14.88
CA LEU A 472 -9.15 -15.08 15.79
C LEU A 472 -10.64 -15.23 16.09
#